data_2a2d7af2cf18b02ab5824c91fa901e68
#
_entry.id   2a2d7af2cf18b02ab5824c91fa901e68
#
_cell.length_a   1.000
_cell.length_b   1.000
_cell.length_c   1.000
_cell.angle_alpha   90.00
_cell.angle_beta   90.00
_cell.angle_gamma   90.00
#
_symmetry.space_group_name_H-M   'P 1'
#
loop_
_entity.id
_entity.type
_entity.pdbx_description
1 polymer ?
#
loop_
_entity_poly.entity_id
_entity_poly.type
_entity_poly.pdbx_seq_one_letter_code
_entity_poly.pdbx_strand_id
1 'polypeptide(L)'
;MARNYHLTGLEPASVWKNFYAISQIPRETGNPEGITSYLLDFCKAHGIEAYRDEAYNVIARVPATPGYENASPVILHSHSDMVCIKDEGVDHDFAKDPIRVYAEGDVVTAEGTTLGGDDGIGVAFMMAYMTDKQAKHPALECVFTADEETTMNGGIHLDYSQFKAKYYVNLDGFGFAVGSAGEIDARVLMPRGHKPVRPGWQALCLKIEGLHGGHSGNQALLERANAIILLDRLLLDLEEQSTFQLITAKGGREGGCMATAIAATASAIIAVPDTKAAETVLAASAEKLKKEYSVREPNMSIAVSPCEVETDAMTDGDREMLLDLMTLLPDGLRSTHQTFEHTLGSTSNVGVLEARQDEVELAVTIRSTDTKRFYNYQQLKRLCARLGVKTELICELPEWEYSVSDEWMEMLRKMYPEYPPYYLGGTGEIGFFTTRIPGLNAVSLTPNAFNCHSTQEYLSIRECRYFYNKMAELLEKMKDM
;
A
#
# COMPACT_ATOMS: atom_id res chain seq x y z
N MET A 1 22.83 -16.61 17.57
CA MET A 1 22.35 -18.00 17.61
C MET A 1 22.49 -18.60 16.22
N ALA A 2 22.49 -19.93 16.06
CA ALA A 2 22.54 -20.52 14.71
C ALA A 2 21.21 -20.32 14.01
N ARG A 3 21.24 -20.04 12.71
CA ARG A 3 20.05 -19.89 11.88
C ARG A 3 19.31 -21.22 11.72
N ASN A 4 17.99 -21.20 11.89
CA ASN A 4 17.10 -22.36 11.71
C ASN A 4 16.37 -22.24 10.38
N TYR A 5 16.93 -22.80 9.32
CA TYR A 5 16.41 -22.72 7.95
C TYR A 5 15.15 -23.57 7.68
N HIS A 6 14.76 -24.44 8.60
CA HIS A 6 13.56 -25.27 8.42
C HIS A 6 12.42 -24.90 9.36
N LEU A 7 12.60 -23.85 10.16
CA LEU A 7 11.65 -23.35 11.15
C LEU A 7 11.15 -24.44 12.14
N THR A 8 11.95 -25.50 12.33
CA THR A 8 11.59 -26.64 13.20
C THR A 8 11.68 -26.26 14.68
N GLY A 9 10.76 -26.79 15.49
CA GLY A 9 10.75 -26.53 16.94
C GLY A 9 10.23 -25.14 17.33
N LEU A 10 9.73 -24.36 16.36
CA LEU A 10 9.01 -23.13 16.65
C LEU A 10 7.55 -23.44 16.98
N GLU A 11 6.94 -22.60 17.83
CA GLU A 11 5.54 -22.74 18.22
C GLU A 11 4.72 -21.54 17.78
N PRO A 12 3.48 -21.76 17.25
CA PRO A 12 2.81 -23.05 17.05
C PRO A 12 3.41 -23.87 15.89
N ALA A 13 3.69 -25.15 16.13
CA ALA A 13 4.41 -25.98 15.16
C ALA A 13 3.68 -26.13 13.82
N SER A 14 2.36 -26.22 13.82
CA SER A 14 1.53 -26.30 12.59
C SER A 14 1.67 -25.06 11.72
N VAL A 15 1.70 -23.87 12.33
CA VAL A 15 1.85 -22.59 11.64
C VAL A 15 3.20 -22.53 10.91
N TRP A 16 4.29 -22.75 11.64
CA TRP A 16 5.64 -22.63 11.05
C TRP A 16 5.94 -23.73 10.02
N LYS A 17 5.34 -24.90 10.20
CA LYS A 17 5.38 -25.96 9.18
C LYS A 17 4.69 -25.52 7.89
N ASN A 18 3.50 -24.93 7.99
CA ASN A 18 2.75 -24.44 6.85
C ASN A 18 3.47 -23.25 6.20
N PHE A 19 3.93 -22.28 6.98
CA PHE A 19 4.68 -21.13 6.49
C PHE A 19 5.94 -21.55 5.72
N TYR A 20 6.71 -22.49 6.28
CA TYR A 20 7.86 -23.06 5.57
C TYR A 20 7.45 -23.72 4.26
N ALA A 21 6.36 -24.48 4.26
CA ALA A 21 5.90 -25.19 3.05
C ALA A 21 5.51 -24.23 1.92
N ILE A 22 4.76 -23.16 2.23
CA ILE A 22 4.38 -22.15 1.20
C ILE A 22 5.58 -21.31 0.75
N SER A 23 6.57 -21.08 1.61
CA SER A 23 7.82 -20.39 1.25
C SER A 23 8.68 -21.17 0.25
N GLN A 24 8.41 -22.48 0.08
CA GLN A 24 9.08 -23.31 -0.93
C GLN A 24 8.43 -23.20 -2.30
N ILE A 25 7.33 -22.45 -2.44
CA ILE A 25 6.55 -22.31 -3.67
C ILE A 25 6.71 -20.88 -4.18
N PRO A 26 7.21 -20.68 -5.42
CA PRO A 26 7.16 -19.38 -6.07
C PRO A 26 5.73 -18.85 -6.12
N ARG A 27 5.51 -17.64 -5.52
CA ARG A 27 4.19 -17.04 -5.39
C ARG A 27 4.22 -15.51 -5.55
N GLU A 28 5.12 -15.02 -6.41
CA GLU A 28 5.13 -13.62 -6.82
C GLU A 28 3.76 -13.22 -7.38
N THR A 29 3.31 -12.00 -7.11
CA THR A 29 2.11 -11.45 -7.73
C THR A 29 2.16 -11.57 -9.24
N GLY A 30 1.07 -12.05 -9.86
CA GLY A 30 1.05 -12.42 -11.28
C GLY A 30 1.50 -13.86 -11.57
N ASN A 31 1.90 -14.64 -10.55
CA ASN A 31 2.25 -16.07 -10.69
C ASN A 31 1.45 -16.96 -9.70
N PRO A 32 0.10 -16.98 -9.77
CA PRO A 32 -0.75 -17.64 -8.77
C PRO A 32 -0.86 -19.16 -8.91
N GLU A 33 -0.48 -19.75 -10.05
CA GLU A 33 -0.76 -21.16 -10.37
C GLU A 33 -0.16 -22.15 -9.36
N GLY A 34 1.11 -21.91 -8.96
CA GLY A 34 1.84 -22.82 -8.07
C GLY A 34 1.22 -22.87 -6.68
N ILE A 35 1.02 -21.70 -6.06
CA ILE A 35 0.49 -21.59 -4.71
C ILE A 35 -0.96 -22.04 -4.62
N THR A 36 -1.80 -21.68 -5.60
CA THR A 36 -3.22 -22.06 -5.59
C THR A 36 -3.41 -23.54 -5.82
N SER A 37 -2.61 -24.18 -6.68
CA SER A 37 -2.58 -25.62 -6.86
C SER A 37 -2.16 -26.34 -5.57
N TYR A 38 -1.15 -25.83 -4.88
CA TYR A 38 -0.71 -26.38 -3.59
C TYR A 38 -1.82 -26.29 -2.53
N LEU A 39 -2.54 -25.17 -2.43
CA LEU A 39 -3.64 -25.00 -1.48
C LEU A 39 -4.79 -25.98 -1.78
N LEU A 40 -5.12 -26.21 -3.05
CA LEU A 40 -6.12 -27.22 -3.44
C LEU A 40 -5.69 -28.63 -3.07
N ASP A 41 -4.43 -28.99 -3.34
CA ASP A 41 -3.88 -30.30 -2.99
C ASP A 41 -3.82 -30.50 -1.47
N PHE A 42 -3.47 -29.44 -0.73
CA PHE A 42 -3.52 -29.43 0.73
C PHE A 42 -4.94 -29.71 1.25
N CYS A 43 -5.95 -28.99 0.75
CA CYS A 43 -7.35 -29.22 1.11
C CYS A 43 -7.79 -30.65 0.80
N LYS A 44 -7.49 -31.13 -0.39
CA LYS A 44 -7.79 -32.50 -0.82
C LYS A 44 -7.15 -33.57 0.06
N ALA A 45 -5.87 -33.37 0.46
CA ALA A 45 -5.14 -34.30 1.33
C ALA A 45 -5.77 -34.41 2.74
N HIS A 46 -6.47 -33.34 3.19
CA HIS A 46 -7.13 -33.29 4.48
C HIS A 46 -8.64 -33.53 4.42
N GLY A 47 -9.20 -33.83 3.23
CA GLY A 47 -10.63 -34.07 3.03
C GLY A 47 -11.49 -32.81 3.17
N ILE A 48 -10.93 -31.65 2.91
CA ILE A 48 -11.60 -30.35 2.95
C ILE A 48 -12.12 -30.02 1.55
N GLU A 49 -13.40 -29.61 1.47
CA GLU A 49 -14.00 -29.13 0.23
C GLU A 49 -13.37 -27.78 -0.17
N ALA A 50 -12.79 -27.71 -1.37
CA ALA A 50 -12.20 -26.50 -1.89
C ALA A 50 -12.27 -26.45 -3.41
N TYR A 51 -12.30 -25.23 -3.95
CA TYR A 51 -12.20 -25.00 -5.40
C TYR A 51 -11.43 -23.69 -5.66
N ARG A 52 -10.97 -23.56 -6.91
CA ARG A 52 -10.32 -22.35 -7.43
C ARG A 52 -11.26 -21.69 -8.43
N ASP A 53 -11.47 -20.38 -8.31
CA ASP A 53 -12.22 -19.59 -9.28
C ASP A 53 -11.34 -19.14 -10.47
N GLU A 54 -11.95 -18.39 -11.40
CA GLU A 54 -11.26 -17.90 -12.60
C GLU A 54 -10.20 -16.84 -12.30
N ALA A 55 -10.32 -16.14 -11.16
CA ALA A 55 -9.35 -15.15 -10.68
C ALA A 55 -8.24 -15.77 -9.81
N TYR A 56 -8.14 -17.10 -9.79
CA TYR A 56 -7.20 -17.86 -8.98
C TYR A 56 -7.42 -17.80 -7.47
N ASN A 57 -8.55 -17.29 -6.99
CA ASN A 57 -8.87 -17.41 -5.57
C ASN A 57 -9.13 -18.88 -5.21
N VAL A 58 -8.66 -19.31 -4.05
CA VAL A 58 -9.00 -20.61 -3.48
C VAL A 58 -10.00 -20.42 -2.36
N ILE A 59 -11.17 -21.05 -2.48
CA ILE A 59 -12.24 -21.01 -1.48
C ILE A 59 -12.36 -22.41 -0.87
N ALA A 60 -12.16 -22.52 0.45
CA ALA A 60 -12.27 -23.78 1.18
C ALA A 60 -13.37 -23.69 2.25
N ARG A 61 -14.11 -24.79 2.46
CA ARG A 61 -15.22 -24.86 3.42
C ARG A 61 -14.93 -25.93 4.46
N VAL A 62 -14.85 -25.51 5.72
CA VAL A 62 -14.62 -26.41 6.85
C VAL A 62 -15.91 -26.51 7.65
N PRO A 63 -16.51 -27.70 7.82
CA PRO A 63 -17.70 -27.86 8.64
C PRO A 63 -17.46 -27.40 10.09
N ALA A 64 -18.54 -26.95 10.75
CA ALA A 64 -18.48 -26.64 12.17
C ALA A 64 -18.05 -27.86 12.99
N THR A 65 -17.29 -27.65 14.04
CA THR A 65 -16.95 -28.72 14.99
C THR A 65 -18.15 -29.08 15.86
N PRO A 66 -18.20 -30.31 16.46
CA PRO A 66 -19.33 -30.75 17.26
C PRO A 66 -19.77 -29.74 18.34
N GLY A 67 -21.03 -29.37 18.31
CA GLY A 67 -21.64 -28.38 19.22
C GLY A 67 -21.56 -26.92 18.71
N TYR A 68 -21.07 -26.67 17.50
CA TYR A 68 -21.02 -25.35 16.85
C TYR A 68 -21.87 -25.28 15.57
N GLU A 69 -22.69 -26.29 15.28
CA GLU A 69 -23.44 -26.44 14.03
C GLU A 69 -24.49 -25.33 13.83
N ASN A 70 -24.92 -24.70 14.91
CA ASN A 70 -25.93 -23.62 14.90
C ASN A 70 -25.28 -22.21 14.97
N ALA A 71 -23.97 -22.12 15.19
CA ALA A 71 -23.27 -20.86 15.18
C ALA A 71 -23.17 -20.27 13.77
N SER A 72 -23.12 -18.95 13.65
CA SER A 72 -22.92 -18.30 12.35
C SER A 72 -21.56 -18.70 11.77
N PRO A 73 -21.48 -19.03 10.47
CA PRO A 73 -20.19 -19.21 9.81
C PRO A 73 -19.29 -17.99 9.94
N VAL A 74 -17.98 -18.21 9.84
CA VAL A 74 -16.95 -17.16 9.88
C VAL A 74 -16.14 -17.20 8.60
N ILE A 75 -15.97 -16.07 7.94
CA ILE A 75 -14.97 -15.94 6.88
C ILE A 75 -13.60 -15.70 7.53
N LEU A 76 -12.62 -16.52 7.16
CA LEU A 76 -11.20 -16.24 7.35
C LEU A 76 -10.60 -15.89 5.99
N HIS A 77 -9.86 -14.81 5.91
CA HIS A 77 -9.32 -14.29 4.65
C HIS A 77 -7.84 -13.95 4.77
N SER A 78 -7.10 -14.22 3.69
CA SER A 78 -5.67 -13.93 3.51
C SER A 78 -5.36 -13.91 2.02
N HIS A 79 -4.40 -13.09 1.57
CA HIS A 79 -3.91 -13.21 0.20
C HIS A 79 -2.75 -14.22 0.10
N SER A 80 -2.59 -14.83 -1.07
CA SER A 80 -1.66 -15.93 -1.28
C SER A 80 -0.39 -15.54 -2.03
N ASP A 81 -0.37 -14.41 -2.69
CA ASP A 81 0.79 -13.84 -3.38
C ASP A 81 1.73 -13.07 -2.45
N MET A 82 2.79 -12.50 -2.97
CA MET A 82 3.74 -11.68 -2.23
C MET A 82 4.51 -10.73 -3.15
N VAL A 83 4.97 -9.60 -2.62
CA VAL A 83 5.97 -8.74 -3.26
C VAL A 83 7.34 -9.41 -3.29
N CYS A 84 7.99 -9.43 -4.44
CA CYS A 84 9.28 -10.06 -4.68
C CYS A 84 10.38 -9.03 -4.93
N ILE A 85 11.23 -8.79 -3.92
CA ILE A 85 12.39 -7.91 -3.97
C ILE A 85 13.61 -8.65 -3.45
N LYS A 86 14.78 -8.40 -4.04
CA LYS A 86 16.06 -8.97 -3.59
C LYS A 86 17.15 -7.91 -3.48
N ASP A 87 18.12 -8.16 -2.61
CA ASP A 87 19.32 -7.32 -2.48
C ASP A 87 20.16 -7.34 -3.77
N GLU A 88 20.91 -6.27 -3.98
CA GLU A 88 21.84 -6.18 -5.11
C GLU A 88 22.89 -7.30 -5.03
N GLY A 89 23.08 -8.02 -6.14
CA GLY A 89 24.03 -9.13 -6.23
C GLY A 89 23.53 -10.48 -5.73
N VAL A 90 22.30 -10.59 -5.21
CA VAL A 90 21.70 -11.88 -4.85
C VAL A 90 21.23 -12.60 -6.12
N ASP A 91 21.75 -13.82 -6.32
CA ASP A 91 21.29 -14.72 -7.39
C ASP A 91 20.06 -15.49 -6.91
N HIS A 92 18.87 -15.03 -7.34
CA HIS A 92 17.58 -15.62 -7.00
C HIS A 92 16.58 -15.36 -8.14
N ASP A 93 15.88 -16.39 -8.61
CA ASP A 93 14.82 -16.31 -9.61
C ASP A 93 13.46 -16.59 -8.93
N PHE A 94 12.70 -15.54 -8.62
CA PHE A 94 11.41 -15.66 -7.93
C PHE A 94 10.38 -16.51 -8.66
N ALA A 95 10.55 -16.74 -9.97
CA ALA A 95 9.67 -17.62 -10.71
C ALA A 95 9.98 -19.11 -10.49
N LYS A 96 11.11 -19.47 -9.87
CA LYS A 96 11.59 -20.86 -9.75
C LYS A 96 12.12 -21.21 -8.37
N ASP A 97 12.80 -20.27 -7.71
CA ASP A 97 13.55 -20.57 -6.49
C ASP A 97 12.68 -20.37 -5.25
N PRO A 98 12.79 -21.26 -4.26
CA PRO A 98 12.12 -21.10 -2.98
C PRO A 98 12.75 -19.94 -2.16
N ILE A 99 11.94 -19.26 -1.37
CA ILE A 99 12.44 -18.28 -0.41
C ILE A 99 13.25 -18.97 0.67
N ARG A 100 14.49 -18.53 0.89
CA ARG A 100 15.38 -19.07 1.91
C ARG A 100 15.09 -18.48 3.29
N VAL A 101 13.97 -18.92 3.87
CA VAL A 101 13.54 -18.47 5.20
C VAL A 101 14.42 -19.06 6.30
N TYR A 102 14.63 -18.28 7.38
CA TYR A 102 15.28 -18.77 8.58
C TYR A 102 14.77 -18.07 9.84
N ALA A 103 14.92 -18.74 10.99
CA ALA A 103 14.66 -18.16 12.29
C ALA A 103 15.98 -17.88 13.04
N GLU A 104 16.06 -16.73 13.69
CA GLU A 104 17.14 -16.36 14.60
C GLU A 104 16.59 -15.57 15.80
N GLY A 105 16.70 -16.12 17.01
CA GLY A 105 16.07 -15.53 18.20
C GLY A 105 14.55 -15.57 18.13
N ASP A 106 13.89 -14.44 18.26
CA ASP A 106 12.42 -14.27 18.12
C ASP A 106 11.99 -13.88 16.69
N VAL A 107 12.91 -13.88 15.73
CA VAL A 107 12.67 -13.37 14.38
C VAL A 107 12.69 -14.50 13.35
N VAL A 108 11.72 -14.48 12.44
CA VAL A 108 11.74 -15.23 11.18
C VAL A 108 11.88 -14.21 10.04
N THR A 109 12.84 -14.44 9.14
CA THR A 109 13.14 -13.57 7.98
C THR A 109 13.67 -14.39 6.81
N ALA A 110 14.04 -13.76 5.70
CA ALA A 110 14.62 -14.40 4.53
C ALA A 110 16.06 -13.94 4.26
N GLU A 111 16.81 -14.74 3.50
CA GLU A 111 18.20 -14.46 3.18
C GLU A 111 18.33 -13.70 1.87
N GLY A 112 18.43 -12.36 1.96
CA GLY A 112 18.65 -11.48 0.80
C GLY A 112 17.47 -11.26 -0.11
N THR A 113 16.25 -11.67 0.32
CA THR A 113 15.00 -11.45 -0.39
C THR A 113 13.91 -10.96 0.57
N THR A 114 12.77 -10.52 0.06
CA THR A 114 11.52 -10.43 0.84
C THR A 114 11.19 -11.77 1.44
N LEU A 115 10.53 -11.76 2.61
CA LEU A 115 10.11 -12.96 3.33
C LEU A 115 8.79 -13.53 2.80
N GLY A 116 7.86 -12.65 2.41
CA GLY A 116 6.46 -12.97 2.15
C GLY A 116 5.72 -13.32 3.44
N GLY A 117 6.06 -12.68 4.55
CA GLY A 117 5.31 -12.72 5.80
C GLY A 117 3.93 -12.08 5.62
N ASP A 118 3.88 -11.04 4.84
CA ASP A 118 2.72 -10.39 4.23
C ASP A 118 2.34 -11.17 2.95
N ASP A 119 1.18 -11.87 2.81
CA ASP A 119 0.38 -12.34 3.96
C ASP A 119 0.51 -13.86 4.16
N GLY A 120 1.71 -14.40 3.91
CA GLY A 120 1.98 -15.84 4.09
C GLY A 120 1.74 -16.33 5.52
N ILE A 121 1.79 -15.45 6.53
CA ILE A 121 1.49 -15.85 7.90
C ILE A 121 -0.01 -16.08 8.10
N GLY A 122 -0.86 -15.26 7.48
CA GLY A 122 -2.31 -15.46 7.46
C GLY A 122 -2.69 -16.76 6.74
N VAL A 123 -2.08 -17.02 5.58
CA VAL A 123 -2.22 -18.31 4.86
C VAL A 123 -1.86 -19.48 5.79
N ALA A 124 -0.71 -19.41 6.48
CA ALA A 124 -0.26 -20.47 7.37
C ALA A 124 -1.18 -20.66 8.59
N PHE A 125 -1.75 -19.58 9.12
CA PHE A 125 -2.76 -19.63 10.18
C PHE A 125 -4.02 -20.36 9.70
N MET A 126 -4.57 -19.96 8.56
CA MET A 126 -5.76 -20.60 8.00
C MET A 126 -5.54 -22.09 7.76
N MET A 127 -4.42 -22.48 7.13
CA MET A 127 -4.07 -23.90 6.94
C MET A 127 -3.98 -24.67 8.25
N ALA A 128 -3.47 -24.02 9.32
CA ALA A 128 -3.38 -24.65 10.64
C ALA A 128 -4.78 -24.84 11.26
N TYR A 129 -5.66 -23.82 11.24
CA TYR A 129 -7.03 -23.93 11.75
C TYR A 129 -7.88 -24.95 10.99
N MET A 130 -7.77 -24.98 9.69
CA MET A 130 -8.50 -25.93 8.83
C MET A 130 -8.20 -27.38 9.14
N THR A 131 -7.05 -27.67 9.76
CA THR A 131 -6.56 -29.04 9.98
C THR A 131 -6.41 -29.43 11.46
N ASP A 132 -6.62 -28.50 12.38
CA ASP A 132 -6.54 -28.74 13.80
C ASP A 132 -7.79 -29.52 14.30
N LYS A 133 -7.60 -30.79 14.56
CA LYS A 133 -8.68 -31.68 15.06
C LYS A 133 -9.13 -31.38 16.49
N GLN A 134 -8.40 -30.55 17.23
CA GLN A 134 -8.72 -30.15 18.60
C GLN A 134 -9.38 -28.78 18.64
N ALA A 135 -9.29 -28.00 17.58
CA ALA A 135 -9.93 -26.69 17.48
C ALA A 135 -11.44 -26.84 17.60
N LYS A 136 -12.05 -25.84 18.24
CA LYS A 136 -13.51 -25.68 18.33
C LYS A 136 -13.88 -24.41 17.58
N HIS A 137 -14.70 -24.54 16.56
CA HIS A 137 -15.05 -23.40 15.70
C HIS A 137 -16.40 -23.58 15.01
N PRO A 138 -17.11 -22.49 14.66
CA PRO A 138 -18.20 -22.48 13.69
C PRO A 138 -17.76 -23.02 12.34
N ALA A 139 -18.67 -23.16 11.39
CA ALA A 139 -18.28 -23.42 10.02
C ALA A 139 -17.32 -22.30 9.52
N LEU A 140 -16.22 -22.67 8.86
CA LEU A 140 -15.27 -21.71 8.32
C LEU A 140 -15.42 -21.63 6.79
N GLU A 141 -15.48 -20.40 6.30
CA GLU A 141 -15.42 -20.05 4.88
C GLU A 141 -14.04 -19.41 4.65
N CYS A 142 -13.04 -20.25 4.32
CA CYS A 142 -11.66 -19.81 4.15
C CYS A 142 -11.42 -19.31 2.73
N VAL A 143 -10.96 -18.09 2.58
CA VAL A 143 -10.71 -17.43 1.29
C VAL A 143 -9.24 -17.06 1.19
N PHE A 144 -8.57 -17.60 0.18
CA PHE A 144 -7.20 -17.24 -0.19
C PHE A 144 -7.28 -16.49 -1.52
N THR A 145 -7.08 -15.18 -1.50
CA THR A 145 -7.11 -14.38 -2.71
C THR A 145 -5.77 -14.40 -3.44
N ALA A 146 -5.79 -14.01 -4.70
CA ALA A 146 -4.62 -13.91 -5.56
C ALA A 146 -4.45 -12.48 -6.07
N ASP A 147 -3.20 -12.10 -6.37
CA ASP A 147 -2.82 -10.81 -6.98
C ASP A 147 -3.29 -9.60 -6.15
N GLU A 148 -3.20 -9.66 -4.81
CA GLU A 148 -3.55 -8.55 -3.92
C GLU A 148 -2.59 -7.38 -4.13
N GLU A 149 -1.29 -7.65 -4.12
CA GLU A 149 -0.19 -6.70 -3.96
C GLU A 149 -0.02 -5.70 -5.13
N THR A 150 -0.73 -5.90 -6.23
CA THR A 150 -0.67 -4.98 -7.37
C THR A 150 -2.03 -4.46 -7.81
N THR A 151 -3.02 -5.34 -7.93
CA THR A 151 -4.31 -5.01 -8.56
C THR A 151 -5.51 -5.39 -7.72
N MET A 152 -5.33 -6.16 -6.64
CA MET A 152 -6.42 -6.79 -5.88
C MET A 152 -7.38 -7.59 -6.79
N ASN A 153 -6.83 -8.19 -7.87
CA ASN A 153 -7.62 -8.86 -8.89
C ASN A 153 -8.50 -9.98 -8.31
N GLY A 154 -7.98 -10.71 -7.33
CA GLY A 154 -8.72 -11.73 -6.60
C GLY A 154 -9.97 -11.16 -5.94
N GLY A 155 -9.82 -10.13 -5.12
CA GLY A 155 -10.92 -9.47 -4.41
C GLY A 155 -11.93 -8.81 -5.37
N ILE A 156 -11.47 -8.19 -6.46
CA ILE A 156 -12.35 -7.56 -7.45
C ILE A 156 -13.31 -8.57 -8.08
N HIS A 157 -12.84 -9.77 -8.42
CA HIS A 157 -13.57 -10.77 -9.21
C HIS A 157 -14.20 -11.90 -8.38
N LEU A 158 -13.99 -11.93 -7.06
CA LEU A 158 -14.58 -12.92 -6.16
C LEU A 158 -16.12 -12.84 -6.19
N ASP A 159 -16.79 -14.00 -6.23
CA ASP A 159 -18.24 -14.09 -6.06
C ASP A 159 -18.61 -14.03 -4.57
N TYR A 160 -19.02 -12.87 -4.09
CA TYR A 160 -19.41 -12.63 -2.70
C TYR A 160 -20.77 -13.20 -2.32
N SER A 161 -21.64 -13.52 -3.29
CA SER A 161 -22.99 -14.04 -3.07
C SER A 161 -23.01 -15.44 -2.45
N GLN A 162 -21.91 -16.14 -2.55
CA GLN A 162 -21.74 -17.50 -2.04
C GLN A 162 -21.52 -17.59 -0.53
N PHE A 163 -21.14 -16.49 0.14
CA PHE A 163 -20.83 -16.47 1.57
C PHE A 163 -22.09 -16.29 2.41
N LYS A 164 -22.12 -16.99 3.55
CA LYS A 164 -23.23 -16.96 4.50
C LYS A 164 -22.82 -16.41 5.87
N ALA A 165 -21.54 -16.15 6.04
CA ALA A 165 -20.97 -15.67 7.29
C ALA A 165 -21.51 -14.28 7.67
N LYS A 166 -21.69 -14.07 8.96
CA LYS A 166 -21.97 -12.75 9.56
C LYS A 166 -20.72 -12.12 10.17
N TYR A 167 -19.67 -12.90 10.32
CA TYR A 167 -18.41 -12.50 10.92
C TYR A 167 -17.27 -12.76 9.92
N TYR A 168 -16.37 -11.81 9.86
CA TYR A 168 -15.23 -11.87 8.98
C TYR A 168 -13.96 -11.46 9.75
N VAL A 169 -12.95 -12.30 9.66
CA VAL A 169 -11.64 -12.02 10.21
C VAL A 169 -10.62 -12.02 9.08
N ASN A 170 -10.09 -10.85 8.82
CA ASN A 170 -8.94 -10.67 7.93
C ASN A 170 -7.66 -11.04 8.69
N LEU A 171 -6.79 -11.80 8.04
CA LEU A 171 -5.50 -12.20 8.58
C LEU A 171 -4.33 -11.43 7.93
N ASP A 172 -4.66 -10.54 7.02
CA ASP A 172 -3.77 -9.56 6.43
C ASP A 172 -3.83 -8.22 7.20
N GLY A 173 -2.69 -7.54 7.32
CA GLY A 173 -2.56 -6.23 7.98
C GLY A 173 -1.69 -6.25 9.23
N PHE A 174 -2.01 -5.40 10.22
CA PHE A 174 -1.13 -5.13 11.36
C PHE A 174 -1.95 -5.03 12.66
N GLY A 175 -1.89 -6.02 13.54
CA GLY A 175 -2.53 -5.97 14.85
C GLY A 175 -4.06 -6.08 14.80
N PHE A 176 -4.78 -5.14 15.41
CA PHE A 176 -6.24 -5.15 15.50
C PHE A 176 -6.83 -3.94 14.78
N ALA A 177 -7.15 -4.12 13.50
CA ALA A 177 -7.79 -3.07 12.72
C ALA A 177 -9.32 -3.27 12.63
N VAL A 178 -10.07 -2.15 12.51
CA VAL A 178 -11.54 -2.11 12.49
C VAL A 178 -12.09 -1.24 11.37
N GLY A 179 -11.26 -0.80 10.46
CA GLY A 179 -11.60 -0.03 9.28
C GLY A 179 -10.38 0.32 8.47
N SER A 180 -10.59 0.68 7.22
CA SER A 180 -9.53 1.14 6.31
C SER A 180 -10.00 2.24 5.37
N ALA A 181 -9.06 3.01 4.83
CA ALA A 181 -9.37 3.95 3.77
C ALA A 181 -9.71 3.21 2.47
N GLY A 182 -10.66 3.76 1.70
CA GLY A 182 -10.79 3.46 0.29
C GLY A 182 -9.87 4.35 -0.53
N GLU A 183 -9.69 4.03 -1.80
CA GLU A 183 -8.71 4.64 -2.68
C GLU A 183 -9.29 4.95 -4.06
N ILE A 184 -8.84 6.04 -4.64
CA ILE A 184 -9.00 6.36 -6.05
C ILE A 184 -7.64 6.78 -6.58
N ASP A 185 -7.14 6.05 -7.57
CA ASP A 185 -5.97 6.45 -8.34
C ASP A 185 -6.39 7.04 -9.68
N ALA A 186 -5.79 8.16 -10.01
CA ALA A 186 -6.05 8.87 -11.24
C ALA A 186 -4.77 9.39 -11.89
N ARG A 187 -4.79 9.49 -13.23
CA ARG A 187 -3.78 10.21 -14.01
C ARG A 187 -4.37 11.50 -14.53
N VAL A 188 -3.58 12.54 -14.46
CA VAL A 188 -3.81 13.81 -15.15
C VAL A 188 -2.82 13.87 -16.30
N LEU A 189 -3.32 13.96 -17.52
CA LEU A 189 -2.53 13.94 -18.75
C LEU A 189 -2.66 15.28 -19.44
N MET A 190 -1.57 16.00 -19.51
CA MET A 190 -1.47 17.32 -20.11
C MET A 190 -0.63 17.22 -21.40
N PRO A 191 -1.14 17.67 -22.57
CA PRO A 191 -0.34 17.77 -23.76
C PRO A 191 0.89 18.68 -23.53
N ARG A 192 2.02 18.34 -24.10
CA ARG A 192 3.24 19.11 -24.06
C ARG A 192 3.61 19.60 -25.45
N GLY A 193 3.51 20.90 -25.67
CA GLY A 193 4.03 21.54 -26.87
C GLY A 193 5.50 21.90 -26.70
N HIS A 194 6.15 22.15 -27.82
CA HIS A 194 7.58 22.38 -27.93
C HIS A 194 7.90 23.76 -28.49
N LYS A 195 8.94 24.36 -27.97
CA LYS A 195 9.55 25.56 -28.53
C LYS A 195 11.08 25.53 -28.33
N PRO A 196 11.85 26.13 -29.24
CA PRO A 196 13.30 26.24 -29.05
C PRO A 196 13.65 26.99 -27.77
N VAL A 197 14.73 26.56 -27.10
CA VAL A 197 15.34 27.37 -26.04
C VAL A 197 15.81 28.68 -26.63
N ARG A 198 15.56 29.80 -25.95
CA ARG A 198 15.96 31.14 -26.43
C ARG A 198 17.47 31.25 -26.57
N PRO A 199 17.98 31.79 -27.66
CA PRO A 199 19.42 31.96 -27.87
C PRO A 199 20.09 32.73 -26.74
N GLY A 200 21.22 32.21 -26.25
CA GLY A 200 21.99 32.85 -25.17
C GLY A 200 21.49 32.52 -23.76
N TRP A 201 20.35 31.82 -23.60
CA TRP A 201 19.90 31.32 -22.30
C TRP A 201 20.73 30.12 -21.89
N GLN A 202 20.95 29.98 -20.55
CA GLN A 202 21.75 28.92 -19.96
C GLN A 202 20.87 28.01 -19.12
N ALA A 203 21.19 26.72 -19.05
CA ALA A 203 20.41 25.78 -18.29
C ALA A 203 20.89 25.60 -16.85
N LEU A 204 19.92 25.46 -15.96
CA LEU A 204 20.10 25.06 -14.56
C LEU A 204 19.30 23.78 -14.31
N CYS A 205 19.94 22.84 -13.61
CA CYS A 205 19.30 21.66 -13.06
C CYS A 205 18.94 21.92 -11.59
N LEU A 206 17.66 21.77 -11.25
CA LEU A 206 17.14 21.80 -9.90
C LEU A 206 16.97 20.35 -9.45
N LYS A 207 17.40 20.01 -8.23
CA LYS A 207 17.27 18.68 -7.65
C LYS A 207 16.87 18.78 -6.19
N ILE A 208 15.81 18.06 -5.83
CA ILE A 208 15.32 17.89 -4.46
C ILE A 208 15.47 16.42 -4.11
N GLU A 209 16.13 16.11 -3.00
CA GLU A 209 16.36 14.76 -2.52
C GLU A 209 16.57 14.74 -0.99
N GLY A 210 16.68 13.53 -0.42
CA GLY A 210 16.89 13.35 1.01
C GLY A 210 15.62 13.50 1.85
N LEU A 211 14.42 13.53 1.22
CA LEU A 211 13.14 13.48 1.92
C LEU A 211 12.82 12.04 2.34
N HIS A 212 12.04 11.91 3.42
CA HIS A 212 11.65 10.60 3.94
C HIS A 212 10.69 9.86 2.98
N GLY A 213 9.83 10.58 2.25
CA GLY A 213 8.75 9.95 1.48
C GLY A 213 7.80 9.15 2.36
N GLY A 214 7.30 8.03 1.85
CA GLY A 214 6.48 7.09 2.60
C GLY A 214 5.06 6.94 2.04
N HIS A 215 4.25 6.09 2.68
CA HIS A 215 2.90 5.77 2.23
C HIS A 215 1.93 6.93 2.45
N SER A 216 1.24 7.37 1.39
CA SER A 216 0.34 8.54 1.39
C SER A 216 -0.90 8.40 2.29
N GLY A 217 -1.23 7.20 2.73
CA GLY A 217 -2.30 6.91 3.69
C GLY A 217 -1.75 6.75 5.11
N ASN A 218 -1.03 5.67 5.40
CA ASN A 218 -0.58 5.31 6.75
C ASN A 218 0.32 6.38 7.41
N GLN A 219 1.07 7.14 6.60
CA GLN A 219 2.00 8.15 7.09
C GLN A 219 1.57 9.59 6.80
N ALA A 220 0.33 9.78 6.29
CA ALA A 220 -0.21 11.10 5.96
C ALA A 220 -0.21 12.07 7.15
N LEU A 221 -0.49 11.57 8.35
CA LEU A 221 -0.50 12.37 9.59
C LEU A 221 0.89 12.87 10.01
N LEU A 222 1.96 12.33 9.46
CA LEU A 222 3.31 12.82 9.70
C LEU A 222 3.59 14.13 8.94
N GLU A 223 2.71 14.51 8.00
CA GLU A 223 2.79 15.73 7.19
C GLU A 223 4.20 15.91 6.60
N ARG A 224 4.74 14.85 6.00
CA ARG A 224 6.04 14.87 5.32
C ARG A 224 5.98 15.74 4.08
N ALA A 225 7.11 16.30 3.69
CA ALA A 225 7.19 17.09 2.48
C ALA A 225 7.05 16.22 1.23
N ASN A 226 6.34 16.73 0.22
CA ASN A 226 6.26 16.17 -1.11
C ASN A 226 7.22 16.94 -2.04
N ALA A 227 8.21 16.24 -2.61
CA ALA A 227 9.24 16.87 -3.44
C ALA A 227 8.68 17.55 -4.69
N ILE A 228 7.58 17.05 -5.27
CA ILE A 228 6.91 17.65 -6.43
C ILE A 228 6.33 19.02 -6.05
N ILE A 229 5.68 19.11 -4.88
CA ILE A 229 5.12 20.36 -4.38
C ILE A 229 6.23 21.35 -3.97
N LEU A 230 7.35 20.86 -3.42
CA LEU A 230 8.49 21.73 -3.16
C LEU A 230 9.12 22.24 -4.46
N LEU A 231 9.18 21.44 -5.50
CA LEU A 231 9.66 21.85 -6.83
C LEU A 231 8.77 22.97 -7.39
N ASP A 232 7.44 22.81 -7.32
CA ASP A 232 6.49 23.83 -7.73
C ASP A 232 6.76 25.17 -7.02
N ARG A 233 6.88 25.16 -5.69
CA ARG A 233 7.16 26.35 -4.88
C ARG A 233 8.46 27.06 -5.29
N LEU A 234 9.51 26.31 -5.63
CA LEU A 234 10.76 26.87 -6.15
C LEU A 234 10.56 27.55 -7.50
N LEU A 235 9.80 26.93 -8.40
CA LEU A 235 9.54 27.47 -9.74
C LEU A 235 8.62 28.69 -9.69
N LEU A 236 7.63 28.73 -8.80
CA LEU A 236 6.77 29.89 -8.59
C LEU A 236 7.56 31.08 -8.02
N ASP A 237 8.41 30.87 -6.99
CA ASP A 237 9.27 31.94 -6.45
C ASP A 237 10.22 32.48 -7.52
N LEU A 238 10.69 31.62 -8.45
CA LEU A 238 11.50 32.05 -9.59
C LEU A 238 10.68 32.85 -10.61
N GLU A 239 9.47 32.41 -10.93
CA GLU A 239 8.57 33.08 -11.90
C GLU A 239 8.23 34.51 -11.49
N GLU A 240 8.04 34.75 -10.18
CA GLU A 240 7.78 36.09 -9.66
C GLU A 240 8.91 37.08 -9.89
N GLN A 241 10.16 36.62 -10.01
CA GLN A 241 11.35 37.47 -10.05
C GLN A 241 12.14 37.40 -11.36
N SER A 242 11.93 36.34 -12.16
CA SER A 242 12.65 36.10 -13.40
C SER A 242 11.83 35.28 -14.38
N THR A 243 12.09 35.46 -15.67
CA THR A 243 11.50 34.60 -16.70
C THR A 243 12.37 33.35 -16.86
N PHE A 244 11.74 32.21 -17.09
CA PHE A 244 12.43 30.95 -17.43
C PHE A 244 11.64 30.14 -18.47
N GLN A 245 12.32 29.22 -19.13
CA GLN A 245 11.74 28.15 -19.95
C GLN A 245 11.90 26.83 -19.20
N LEU A 246 10.87 26.05 -19.10
CA LEU A 246 10.91 24.71 -18.52
C LEU A 246 11.27 23.70 -19.61
N ILE A 247 12.38 23.00 -19.46
CA ILE A 247 12.85 21.97 -20.39
C ILE A 247 12.23 20.61 -20.00
N THR A 248 12.38 20.21 -18.75
CA THR A 248 11.77 18.99 -18.24
C THR A 248 11.52 19.09 -16.74
N ALA A 249 10.60 18.28 -16.24
CA ALA A 249 10.34 18.10 -14.80
C ALA A 249 9.96 16.65 -14.51
N LYS A 250 10.42 16.11 -13.39
CA LYS A 250 10.08 14.78 -12.93
C LYS A 250 10.12 14.69 -11.41
N GLY A 251 9.35 13.73 -10.85
CA GLY A 251 9.36 13.44 -9.41
C GLY A 251 8.62 12.15 -9.09
N GLY A 252 8.94 11.52 -7.98
CA GLY A 252 8.20 10.43 -7.36
C GLY A 252 8.38 9.03 -7.95
N ARG A 253 9.03 8.85 -9.10
CA ARG A 253 9.08 7.54 -9.79
C ARG A 253 10.38 6.74 -9.56
N GLU A 254 11.16 7.04 -8.54
CA GLU A 254 12.36 6.23 -8.25
C GLU A 254 11.93 4.85 -7.67
N GLY A 255 12.45 3.77 -8.25
CA GLY A 255 12.15 2.41 -7.81
C GLY A 255 10.79 1.83 -8.25
N GLY A 256 10.16 2.38 -9.30
CA GLY A 256 8.85 1.88 -9.77
C GLY A 256 7.66 2.35 -8.94
N CYS A 257 7.85 3.40 -8.12
CA CYS A 257 6.87 3.92 -7.20
C CYS A 257 5.54 4.28 -7.88
N MET A 258 4.46 3.78 -7.33
CA MET A 258 3.10 4.16 -7.71
C MET A 258 2.73 5.52 -7.07
N ALA A 259 1.64 6.13 -7.50
CA ALA A 259 1.13 7.39 -6.93
C ALA A 259 0.79 7.29 -5.42
N THR A 260 0.77 6.09 -4.86
CA THR A 260 0.50 5.78 -3.45
C THR A 260 1.62 6.22 -2.49
N ALA A 261 2.82 6.53 -3.00
CA ALA A 261 3.93 7.05 -2.19
C ALA A 261 4.04 8.58 -2.26
N ILE A 262 4.39 9.21 -1.14
CA ILE A 262 4.77 10.63 -1.10
C ILE A 262 6.10 10.78 -1.84
N ALA A 263 6.18 11.69 -2.82
CA ALA A 263 7.38 11.86 -3.62
C ALA A 263 8.57 12.33 -2.77
N ALA A 264 9.61 11.50 -2.68
CA ALA A 264 10.82 11.79 -1.91
C ALA A 264 11.86 12.58 -2.72
N THR A 265 11.75 12.56 -4.05
CA THR A 265 12.66 13.24 -4.96
C THR A 265 11.90 13.97 -6.06
N ALA A 266 12.46 15.09 -6.53
CA ALA A 266 11.98 15.77 -7.72
C ALA A 266 13.14 16.53 -8.37
N SER A 267 13.04 16.77 -9.68
CA SER A 267 14.02 17.58 -10.41
C SER A 267 13.36 18.28 -11.58
N ALA A 268 13.98 19.39 -11.99
CA ALA A 268 13.66 20.09 -13.23
C ALA A 268 14.91 20.61 -13.91
N ILE A 269 14.85 20.76 -15.23
CA ILE A 269 15.83 21.51 -16.02
C ILE A 269 15.12 22.73 -16.56
N ILE A 270 15.67 23.91 -16.29
CA ILE A 270 15.17 25.20 -16.75
C ILE A 270 16.21 25.94 -17.54
N ALA A 271 15.82 26.75 -18.50
CA ALA A 271 16.71 27.72 -19.15
C ALA A 271 16.37 29.13 -18.70
N VAL A 272 17.37 29.93 -18.40
CA VAL A 272 17.24 31.28 -17.84
C VAL A 272 18.17 32.28 -18.54
N PRO A 273 17.82 33.57 -18.63
CA PRO A 273 18.68 34.60 -19.22
C PRO A 273 19.88 34.96 -18.35
N ASP A 274 19.76 34.87 -17.01
CA ASP A 274 20.79 35.19 -16.02
C ASP A 274 20.80 34.10 -14.94
N THR A 275 21.80 33.23 -15.00
CA THR A 275 21.95 32.14 -14.04
C THR A 275 22.20 32.62 -12.61
N LYS A 276 22.99 33.69 -12.44
CA LYS A 276 23.32 34.22 -11.10
C LYS A 276 22.11 34.79 -10.40
N ALA A 277 21.27 35.53 -11.15
CA ALA A 277 20.01 36.03 -10.62
C ALA A 277 19.08 34.88 -10.22
N ALA A 278 18.90 33.88 -11.11
CA ALA A 278 18.08 32.71 -10.85
C ALA A 278 18.59 31.87 -9.66
N GLU A 279 19.90 31.59 -9.59
CA GLU A 279 20.53 30.88 -8.48
C GLU A 279 20.30 31.61 -7.14
N THR A 280 20.36 32.96 -7.13
CA THR A 280 20.14 33.76 -5.93
C THR A 280 18.70 33.60 -5.40
N VAL A 281 17.71 33.66 -6.30
CA VAL A 281 16.31 33.48 -5.96
C VAL A 281 16.08 32.05 -5.44
N LEU A 282 16.51 31.05 -6.19
CA LEU A 282 16.32 29.63 -5.85
C LEU A 282 17.03 29.26 -4.55
N ALA A 283 18.23 29.79 -4.29
CA ALA A 283 18.93 29.55 -3.01
C ALA A 283 18.17 30.15 -1.82
N ALA A 284 17.63 31.37 -1.96
CA ALA A 284 16.84 32.01 -0.91
C ALA A 284 15.55 31.22 -0.63
N SER A 285 14.89 30.72 -1.67
CA SER A 285 13.72 29.89 -1.57
C SER A 285 14.03 28.53 -0.91
N ALA A 286 15.12 27.87 -1.34
CA ALA A 286 15.57 26.61 -0.75
C ALA A 286 15.84 26.73 0.76
N GLU A 287 16.46 27.83 1.22
CA GLU A 287 16.71 28.05 2.66
C GLU A 287 15.40 28.24 3.44
N LYS A 288 14.38 28.91 2.85
CA LYS A 288 13.04 29.02 3.48
C LYS A 288 12.41 27.63 3.65
N LEU A 289 12.44 26.79 2.59
CA LEU A 289 11.88 25.43 2.61
C LEU A 289 12.62 24.53 3.61
N LYS A 290 13.95 24.53 3.63
CA LYS A 290 14.74 23.77 4.60
C LYS A 290 14.43 24.18 6.04
N LYS A 291 14.23 25.46 6.31
CA LYS A 291 13.84 25.96 7.63
C LYS A 291 12.43 25.48 8.00
N GLU A 292 11.47 25.55 7.08
CA GLU A 292 10.08 25.13 7.28
C GLU A 292 9.98 23.64 7.67
N TYR A 293 10.74 22.79 6.99
CA TYR A 293 10.71 21.34 7.18
C TYR A 293 11.87 20.80 8.04
N SER A 294 12.62 21.63 8.72
CA SER A 294 13.86 21.26 9.45
C SER A 294 13.72 20.10 10.44
N VAL A 295 12.53 19.90 11.01
CA VAL A 295 12.24 18.82 11.97
C VAL A 295 11.74 17.56 11.27
N ARG A 296 10.86 17.72 10.26
CA ARG A 296 10.24 16.60 9.56
C ARG A 296 11.12 16.00 8.48
N GLU A 297 11.99 16.82 7.86
CA GLU A 297 12.88 16.44 6.77
C GLU A 297 14.32 16.91 7.04
N PRO A 298 14.99 16.39 8.07
CA PRO A 298 16.30 16.87 8.49
C PRO A 298 17.41 16.64 7.45
N ASN A 299 17.21 15.71 6.52
CA ASN A 299 18.16 15.37 5.47
C ASN A 299 17.83 16.03 4.12
N MET A 300 16.83 16.92 4.05
CA MET A 300 16.42 17.61 2.83
C MET A 300 17.60 18.30 2.16
N SER A 301 17.84 17.97 0.92
CA SER A 301 18.82 18.62 0.02
C SER A 301 18.10 19.24 -1.16
N ILE A 302 18.37 20.53 -1.40
CA ILE A 302 17.93 21.26 -2.59
C ILE A 302 19.16 21.82 -3.25
N ALA A 303 19.47 21.31 -4.44
CA ALA A 303 20.64 21.69 -5.22
C ALA A 303 20.22 22.37 -6.52
N VAL A 304 20.98 23.42 -6.90
CA VAL A 304 20.88 24.10 -8.18
C VAL A 304 22.27 24.11 -8.80
N SER A 305 22.38 23.62 -10.01
CA SER A 305 23.68 23.53 -10.71
C SER A 305 23.54 23.80 -12.20
N PRO A 306 24.55 24.38 -12.85
CA PRO A 306 24.59 24.48 -14.30
C PRO A 306 24.55 23.07 -14.95
N CYS A 307 23.90 22.98 -16.10
CA CYS A 307 23.87 21.77 -16.90
C CYS A 307 23.88 22.09 -18.39
N GLU A 308 23.97 21.06 -19.21
CA GLU A 308 23.93 21.23 -20.67
C GLU A 308 22.53 21.70 -21.10
N VAL A 309 22.49 22.62 -22.07
CA VAL A 309 21.25 23.15 -22.63
C VAL A 309 20.74 22.19 -23.68
N GLU A 310 19.56 21.59 -23.43
CA GLU A 310 18.82 20.94 -24.49
C GLU A 310 18.22 21.99 -25.44
N THR A 311 18.02 21.63 -26.70
CA THR A 311 17.59 22.57 -27.74
C THR A 311 16.10 22.92 -27.65
N ASP A 312 15.33 22.15 -26.86
CA ASP A 312 13.89 22.18 -26.84
C ASP A 312 13.33 22.37 -25.40
N ALA A 313 12.35 23.23 -25.27
CA ALA A 313 11.65 23.51 -24.03
C ALA A 313 10.14 23.42 -24.22
N MET A 314 9.41 23.30 -23.15
CA MET A 314 7.96 23.39 -23.09
C MET A 314 7.47 24.77 -23.57
N THR A 315 6.31 24.85 -24.23
CA THR A 315 5.71 26.16 -24.55
C THR A 315 5.40 26.95 -23.28
N ASP A 316 5.32 28.29 -23.37
CA ASP A 316 5.03 29.11 -22.19
C ASP A 316 3.65 28.77 -21.60
N GLY A 317 2.64 28.55 -22.45
CA GLY A 317 1.29 28.19 -21.99
C GLY A 317 1.26 26.81 -21.29
N ASP A 318 2.02 25.83 -21.77
CA ASP A 318 2.06 24.51 -21.13
C ASP A 318 2.85 24.56 -19.82
N ARG A 319 3.91 25.37 -19.74
CA ARG A 319 4.63 25.63 -18.48
C ARG A 319 3.69 26.25 -17.45
N GLU A 320 2.96 27.30 -17.80
CA GLU A 320 1.99 27.96 -16.92
C GLU A 320 0.90 26.96 -16.48
N MET A 321 0.39 26.17 -17.40
CA MET A 321 -0.61 25.14 -17.10
C MET A 321 -0.06 24.05 -16.14
N LEU A 322 1.19 23.64 -16.29
CA LEU A 322 1.82 22.68 -15.38
C LEU A 322 2.00 23.26 -13.97
N LEU A 323 2.44 24.52 -13.86
CA LEU A 323 2.52 25.23 -12.57
C LEU A 323 1.15 25.36 -11.92
N ASP A 324 0.13 25.75 -12.68
CA ASP A 324 -1.26 25.80 -12.19
C ASP A 324 -1.73 24.42 -11.69
N LEU A 325 -1.44 23.34 -12.42
CA LEU A 325 -1.78 21.99 -11.99
C LEU A 325 -1.07 21.61 -10.69
N MET A 326 0.24 21.79 -10.58
CA MET A 326 0.99 21.44 -9.36
C MET A 326 0.53 22.27 -8.16
N THR A 327 0.23 23.57 -8.36
CA THR A 327 -0.23 24.46 -7.30
C THR A 327 -1.66 24.16 -6.83
N LEU A 328 -2.57 23.84 -7.77
CA LEU A 328 -4.01 23.73 -7.49
C LEU A 328 -4.47 22.31 -7.19
N LEU A 329 -3.71 21.30 -7.60
CA LEU A 329 -4.01 19.92 -7.24
C LEU A 329 -3.89 19.73 -5.72
N PRO A 330 -4.92 19.16 -5.09
CA PRO A 330 -4.83 18.89 -3.66
C PRO A 330 -3.71 17.92 -3.34
N ASP A 331 -2.88 18.24 -2.34
CA ASP A 331 -1.85 17.36 -1.81
C ASP A 331 -1.86 17.35 -0.27
N GLY A 332 -1.45 16.22 0.33
CA GLY A 332 -1.34 16.02 1.77
C GLY A 332 -2.64 15.66 2.48
N LEU A 333 -2.65 15.82 3.80
CA LEU A 333 -3.79 15.54 4.67
C LEU A 333 -4.94 16.51 4.40
N ARG A 334 -6.13 15.97 4.12
CA ARG A 334 -7.35 16.76 3.84
C ARG A 334 -8.29 16.84 5.05
N SER A 335 -8.40 15.76 5.80
CA SER A 335 -9.16 15.71 7.05
C SER A 335 -8.68 14.57 7.94
N THR A 336 -8.95 14.68 9.24
CA THR A 336 -8.80 13.58 10.20
C THR A 336 -10.13 12.84 10.38
N HIS A 337 -10.06 11.60 10.89
CA HIS A 337 -11.23 10.79 11.19
C HIS A 337 -12.05 11.41 12.34
N GLN A 338 -13.40 11.29 12.30
CA GLN A 338 -14.26 11.94 13.28
C GLN A 338 -14.25 11.27 14.66
N THR A 339 -14.04 9.97 14.71
CA THR A 339 -14.18 9.15 15.92
C THR A 339 -12.85 8.60 16.41
N PHE A 340 -11.97 8.18 15.50
CA PHE A 340 -10.68 7.61 15.85
C PHE A 340 -9.61 8.70 15.81
N GLU A 341 -9.05 9.01 16.99
CA GLU A 341 -7.94 9.98 17.11
C GLU A 341 -6.71 9.48 16.35
N HIS A 342 -5.88 10.41 15.91
CA HIS A 342 -4.65 10.10 15.15
C HIS A 342 -4.87 9.22 13.91
N THR A 343 -6.04 9.34 13.29
CA THR A 343 -6.42 8.58 12.09
C THR A 343 -6.75 9.55 10.96
N LEU A 344 -6.34 9.23 9.73
CA LEU A 344 -6.72 10.03 8.58
C LEU A 344 -8.24 9.93 8.34
N GLY A 345 -8.86 11.05 7.94
CA GLY A 345 -10.20 11.06 7.36
C GLY A 345 -10.12 11.04 5.84
N SER A 346 -9.30 11.90 5.26
CA SER A 346 -9.00 11.86 3.83
C SER A 346 -7.65 12.50 3.50
N THR A 347 -7.02 12.02 2.42
CA THR A 347 -5.78 12.54 1.86
C THR A 347 -5.89 12.68 0.35
N SER A 348 -5.00 13.48 -0.23
CA SER A 348 -4.67 13.48 -1.64
C SER A 348 -3.16 13.53 -1.77
N ASN A 349 -2.60 12.88 -2.76
CA ASN A 349 -1.16 12.80 -2.96
C ASN A 349 -0.81 12.90 -4.44
N VAL A 350 -0.05 13.91 -4.82
CA VAL A 350 0.58 13.98 -6.15
C VAL A 350 1.85 13.16 -6.08
N GLY A 351 1.74 11.86 -6.37
CA GLY A 351 2.83 10.91 -6.16
C GLY A 351 3.85 10.84 -7.30
N VAL A 352 3.44 11.17 -8.52
CA VAL A 352 4.30 11.13 -9.72
C VAL A 352 4.12 12.39 -10.56
N LEU A 353 5.23 12.92 -11.03
CA LEU A 353 5.33 13.92 -12.09
C LEU A 353 6.32 13.40 -13.14
N GLU A 354 5.93 13.35 -14.41
CA GLU A 354 6.80 12.96 -15.50
C GLU A 354 6.50 13.76 -16.76
N ALA A 355 7.40 14.66 -17.11
CA ALA A 355 7.37 15.35 -18.41
C ALA A 355 8.05 14.46 -19.46
N ARG A 356 7.23 13.84 -20.31
CA ARG A 356 7.63 13.06 -21.49
C ARG A 356 7.78 13.96 -22.70
N GLN A 357 8.06 13.37 -23.86
CA GLN A 357 8.26 14.16 -25.08
C GLN A 357 7.04 14.98 -25.45
N ASP A 358 5.86 14.38 -25.56
CA ASP A 358 4.63 15.03 -26.06
C ASP A 358 3.52 15.18 -25.00
N GLU A 359 3.78 14.76 -23.77
CA GLU A 359 2.82 14.73 -22.70
C GLU A 359 3.49 14.92 -21.33
N VAL A 360 2.77 15.53 -20.39
CA VAL A 360 3.12 15.52 -18.97
C VAL A 360 2.08 14.69 -18.24
N GLU A 361 2.55 13.72 -17.45
CA GLU A 361 1.74 12.90 -16.56
C GLU A 361 1.91 13.37 -15.11
N LEU A 362 0.79 13.60 -14.41
CA LEU A 362 0.75 13.61 -12.95
C LEU A 362 -0.12 12.45 -12.48
N ALA A 363 0.40 11.62 -11.59
CA ALA A 363 -0.38 10.57 -10.97
C ALA A 363 -0.78 10.98 -9.54
N VAL A 364 -2.07 10.82 -9.23
CA VAL A 364 -2.68 11.28 -7.98
C VAL A 364 -3.42 10.14 -7.32
N THR A 365 -3.11 9.89 -6.04
CA THR A 365 -3.87 8.97 -5.17
C THR A 365 -4.71 9.75 -4.20
N ILE A 366 -6.01 9.44 -4.12
CA ILE A 366 -6.97 10.01 -3.18
C ILE A 366 -7.45 8.91 -2.25
N ARG A 367 -7.30 9.11 -0.93
CA ARG A 367 -7.77 8.15 0.08
C ARG A 367 -8.78 8.79 1.01
N SER A 368 -9.73 7.98 1.50
CA SER A 368 -10.69 8.41 2.50
C SER A 368 -11.28 7.22 3.25
N THR A 369 -11.51 7.41 4.54
CA THR A 369 -12.23 6.45 5.41
C THR A 369 -13.76 6.59 5.30
N ASP A 370 -14.24 7.41 4.38
CA ASP A 370 -15.64 7.66 4.08
C ASP A 370 -15.81 8.07 2.61
N THR A 371 -16.99 8.53 2.24
CA THR A 371 -17.32 8.90 0.85
C THR A 371 -16.61 10.16 0.32
N LYS A 372 -15.80 10.86 1.14
CA LYS A 372 -15.10 12.09 0.72
C LYS A 372 -14.14 11.88 -0.47
N ARG A 373 -13.61 10.66 -0.67
CA ARG A 373 -12.76 10.38 -1.84
C ARG A 373 -13.48 10.69 -3.15
N PHE A 374 -14.78 10.41 -3.24
CA PHE A 374 -15.56 10.72 -4.45
C PHE A 374 -15.66 12.23 -4.68
N TYR A 375 -15.88 13.00 -3.61
CA TYR A 375 -15.92 14.45 -3.72
C TYR A 375 -14.54 15.02 -4.09
N ASN A 376 -13.47 14.55 -3.47
CA ASN A 376 -12.10 14.96 -3.80
C ASN A 376 -11.75 14.62 -5.26
N TYR A 377 -12.17 13.46 -5.74
CA TYR A 377 -12.01 13.10 -7.16
C TYR A 377 -12.85 13.97 -8.10
N GLN A 378 -14.06 14.37 -7.71
CA GLN A 378 -14.85 15.35 -8.46
C GLN A 378 -14.16 16.73 -8.51
N GLN A 379 -13.52 17.17 -7.43
CA GLN A 379 -12.72 18.40 -7.44
C GLN A 379 -11.59 18.31 -8.46
N LEU A 380 -10.80 17.23 -8.43
CA LEU A 380 -9.72 16.97 -9.39
C LEU A 380 -10.26 17.00 -10.84
N LYS A 381 -11.31 16.25 -11.16
CA LYS A 381 -11.89 16.22 -12.50
C LYS A 381 -12.37 17.60 -12.95
N ARG A 382 -13.01 18.38 -12.07
CA ARG A 382 -13.50 19.72 -12.42
C ARG A 382 -12.37 20.70 -12.65
N LEU A 383 -11.30 20.63 -11.86
CA LEU A 383 -10.10 21.45 -12.06
C LEU A 383 -9.48 21.12 -13.43
N CYS A 384 -9.17 19.86 -13.69
CA CYS A 384 -8.59 19.41 -14.96
C CYS A 384 -9.43 19.80 -16.17
N ALA A 385 -10.76 19.63 -16.09
CA ALA A 385 -11.67 20.04 -17.15
C ALA A 385 -11.65 21.56 -17.40
N ARG A 386 -11.43 22.39 -16.37
CA ARG A 386 -11.31 23.86 -16.53
C ARG A 386 -9.99 24.25 -17.18
N LEU A 387 -8.93 23.52 -16.91
CA LEU A 387 -7.61 23.71 -17.52
C LEU A 387 -7.50 23.04 -18.91
N GLY A 388 -8.52 22.29 -19.34
CA GLY A 388 -8.50 21.60 -20.62
C GLY A 388 -7.62 20.35 -20.66
N VAL A 389 -7.29 19.77 -19.51
CA VAL A 389 -6.46 18.57 -19.40
C VAL A 389 -7.31 17.33 -19.14
N LYS A 390 -6.81 16.17 -19.60
CA LYS A 390 -7.50 14.89 -19.46
C LYS A 390 -7.26 14.28 -18.07
N THR A 391 -8.29 13.64 -17.53
CA THR A 391 -8.19 12.84 -16.31
C THR A 391 -8.61 11.41 -16.62
N GLU A 392 -7.80 10.44 -16.23
CA GLU A 392 -8.08 9.01 -16.33
C GLU A 392 -8.21 8.40 -14.94
N LEU A 393 -9.30 7.67 -14.70
CA LEU A 393 -9.44 6.81 -13.52
C LEU A 393 -8.64 5.54 -13.76
N ILE A 394 -7.73 5.20 -12.85
CA ILE A 394 -6.90 3.99 -12.92
C ILE A 394 -7.53 2.89 -12.10
N CYS A 395 -7.82 3.16 -10.82
CA CYS A 395 -8.54 2.24 -9.98
C CYS A 395 -9.44 2.98 -8.99
N GLU A 396 -10.41 2.25 -8.46
CA GLU A 396 -11.29 2.67 -7.37
C GLU A 396 -11.46 1.46 -6.44
N LEU A 397 -10.96 1.59 -5.21
CA LEU A 397 -11.03 0.56 -4.18
C LEU A 397 -11.93 1.02 -3.04
N PRO A 398 -12.80 0.14 -2.54
CA PRO A 398 -13.76 0.52 -1.50
C PRO A 398 -13.07 0.71 -0.14
N GLU A 399 -13.62 1.62 0.66
CA GLU A 399 -13.32 1.72 2.08
C GLU A 399 -13.91 0.54 2.84
N TRP A 400 -13.27 0.22 3.94
CA TRP A 400 -13.86 -0.62 4.97
C TRP A 400 -14.35 0.29 6.10
N GLU A 401 -15.66 0.57 6.11
CA GLU A 401 -16.28 1.31 7.19
C GLU A 401 -16.39 0.45 8.45
N TYR A 402 -16.29 1.09 9.63
CA TYR A 402 -16.50 0.42 10.90
C TYR A 402 -17.88 -0.26 10.96
N SER A 403 -17.89 -1.57 11.05
CA SER A 403 -19.11 -2.40 11.00
C SER A 403 -19.22 -3.41 12.14
N VAL A 404 -18.42 -3.23 13.19
CA VAL A 404 -18.36 -4.16 14.32
C VAL A 404 -19.47 -3.86 15.32
N SER A 405 -20.26 -4.86 15.70
CA SER A 405 -21.29 -4.72 16.75
C SER A 405 -20.64 -4.44 18.12
N ASP A 406 -21.33 -3.67 18.97
CA ASP A 406 -20.80 -3.29 20.28
C ASP A 406 -20.44 -4.52 21.15
N GLU A 407 -21.26 -5.56 21.10
CA GLU A 407 -21.02 -6.80 21.84
C GLU A 407 -19.73 -7.50 21.38
N TRP A 408 -19.54 -7.61 20.06
CA TRP A 408 -18.34 -8.24 19.50
C TRP A 408 -17.10 -7.38 19.76
N MET A 409 -17.21 -6.07 19.60
CA MET A 409 -16.12 -5.14 19.93
C MET A 409 -15.70 -5.20 21.39
N GLU A 410 -16.67 -5.28 22.34
CA GLU A 410 -16.36 -5.40 23.76
C GLU A 410 -15.61 -6.70 24.07
N MET A 411 -16.03 -7.81 23.45
CA MET A 411 -15.33 -9.09 23.57
C MET A 411 -13.90 -9.01 23.01
N LEU A 412 -13.72 -8.46 21.80
CA LEU A 412 -12.42 -8.35 21.17
C LEU A 412 -11.46 -7.46 21.97
N ARG A 413 -11.90 -6.33 22.48
CA ARG A 413 -11.09 -5.45 23.35
C ARG A 413 -10.60 -6.16 24.62
N LYS A 414 -11.43 -7.03 25.19
CA LYS A 414 -11.03 -7.85 26.35
C LYS A 414 -10.02 -8.93 25.96
N MET A 415 -10.14 -9.47 24.75
CA MET A 415 -9.24 -10.53 24.26
C MET A 415 -7.88 -9.99 23.81
N TYR A 416 -7.84 -8.78 23.26
CA TYR A 416 -6.64 -8.14 22.71
C TYR A 416 -6.27 -6.83 23.46
N PRO A 417 -6.06 -6.86 24.79
CA PRO A 417 -5.85 -5.64 25.58
C PRO A 417 -4.56 -4.89 25.21
N GLU A 418 -3.58 -5.59 24.62
CA GLU A 418 -2.30 -5.02 24.19
C GLU A 418 -2.37 -4.34 22.82
N TYR A 419 -3.47 -4.58 22.06
CA TYR A 419 -3.69 -4.07 20.71
C TYR A 419 -4.98 -3.23 20.68
N PRO A 420 -4.91 -1.92 20.89
CA PRO A 420 -6.08 -1.05 20.75
C PRO A 420 -6.58 -1.06 19.30
N PRO A 421 -7.91 -1.11 19.06
CA PRO A 421 -8.44 -1.08 17.70
C PRO A 421 -8.12 0.23 17.00
N TYR A 422 -7.77 0.16 15.71
CA TYR A 422 -7.41 1.32 14.91
C TYR A 422 -7.93 1.20 13.47
N TYR A 423 -7.84 2.32 12.72
CA TYR A 423 -8.10 2.37 11.29
C TYR A 423 -6.81 2.32 10.49
N LEU A 424 -6.78 1.50 9.44
CA LEU A 424 -5.72 1.51 8.45
C LEU A 424 -5.81 2.76 7.56
N GLY A 425 -4.70 3.43 7.35
CA GLY A 425 -4.60 4.52 6.37
C GLY A 425 -4.43 4.01 4.94
N GLY A 426 -4.08 2.73 4.78
CA GLY A 426 -4.04 2.02 3.52
C GLY A 426 -5.40 1.46 3.14
N THR A 427 -5.45 0.79 2.00
CA THR A 427 -6.62 0.08 1.47
C THR A 427 -6.30 -1.41 1.46
N GLY A 428 -7.31 -2.27 1.64
CA GLY A 428 -7.16 -3.72 1.59
C GLY A 428 -8.42 -4.39 1.05
N GLU A 429 -8.33 -5.66 0.71
CA GLU A 429 -9.43 -6.43 0.12
C GLU A 429 -10.67 -6.55 1.01
N ILE A 430 -10.51 -6.36 2.33
CA ILE A 430 -11.63 -6.35 3.29
C ILE A 430 -12.72 -5.34 2.92
N GLY A 431 -12.38 -4.24 2.27
CA GLY A 431 -13.33 -3.28 1.73
C GLY A 431 -14.33 -3.90 0.75
N PHE A 432 -13.88 -4.84 -0.09
CA PHE A 432 -14.79 -5.56 -1.00
C PHE A 432 -15.77 -6.47 -0.24
N PHE A 433 -15.33 -7.17 0.79
CA PHE A 433 -16.19 -8.03 1.60
C PHE A 433 -17.26 -7.21 2.30
N THR A 434 -16.89 -6.12 2.95
CA THR A 434 -17.83 -5.31 3.74
C THR A 434 -18.83 -4.55 2.88
N THR A 435 -18.45 -4.14 1.67
CA THR A 435 -19.37 -3.45 0.74
C THR A 435 -20.30 -4.41 0.00
N ARG A 436 -19.86 -5.66 -0.25
CA ARG A 436 -20.62 -6.63 -1.03
C ARG A 436 -21.38 -7.66 -0.19
N ILE A 437 -21.10 -7.78 1.11
CA ILE A 437 -21.84 -8.62 2.07
C ILE A 437 -22.47 -7.72 3.13
N PRO A 438 -23.74 -7.32 2.97
CA PRO A 438 -24.40 -6.41 3.90
C PRO A 438 -24.47 -6.95 5.32
N GLY A 439 -24.12 -6.13 6.30
CA GLY A 439 -24.21 -6.48 7.73
C GLY A 439 -23.06 -7.38 8.22
N LEU A 440 -22.01 -7.55 7.44
CA LEU A 440 -20.83 -8.29 7.84
C LEU A 440 -20.11 -7.58 8.99
N ASN A 441 -19.91 -8.26 10.12
CA ASN A 441 -19.06 -7.80 11.22
C ASN A 441 -17.61 -8.14 10.88
N ALA A 442 -16.80 -7.12 10.56
CA ALA A 442 -15.47 -7.32 10.02
C ALA A 442 -14.38 -6.75 10.92
N VAL A 443 -13.31 -7.51 11.12
CA VAL A 443 -12.08 -7.09 11.81
C VAL A 443 -10.86 -7.67 11.10
N SER A 444 -9.70 -7.02 11.27
CA SER A 444 -8.40 -7.63 10.98
C SER A 444 -7.69 -7.94 12.29
N LEU A 445 -7.24 -9.19 12.45
CA LEU A 445 -6.57 -9.71 13.64
C LEU A 445 -5.37 -10.55 13.21
N THR A 446 -4.21 -9.91 13.11
CA THR A 446 -3.00 -10.53 12.55
C THR A 446 -1.74 -10.04 13.28
N PRO A 447 -0.66 -10.83 13.36
CA PRO A 447 0.63 -10.32 13.80
C PRO A 447 1.17 -9.29 12.82
N ASN A 448 2.04 -8.41 13.29
CA ASN A 448 2.71 -7.48 12.40
C ASN A 448 3.75 -8.22 11.53
N ALA A 449 3.68 -8.01 10.23
CA ALA A 449 4.81 -8.25 9.34
C ALA A 449 5.61 -6.94 9.25
N PHE A 450 6.80 -6.94 9.81
CA PHE A 450 7.63 -5.74 9.91
C PHE A 450 8.44 -5.53 8.64
N ASN A 451 8.56 -4.27 8.20
CA ASN A 451 9.31 -3.87 7.00
C ASN A 451 8.85 -4.61 5.74
N CYS A 452 7.55 -4.86 5.60
CA CYS A 452 6.97 -5.46 4.39
C CYS A 452 7.50 -4.80 3.12
N HIS A 453 7.51 -5.52 2.02
CA HIS A 453 7.97 -5.04 0.73
C HIS A 453 9.44 -4.59 0.72
N SER A 454 10.26 -5.22 1.56
CA SER A 454 11.71 -5.01 1.56
C SER A 454 12.46 -6.29 1.95
N THR A 455 13.77 -6.33 1.67
CA THR A 455 14.64 -7.44 2.07
C THR A 455 14.93 -7.48 3.59
N GLN A 456 14.39 -6.51 4.33
CA GLN A 456 14.45 -6.44 5.79
C GLN A 456 13.15 -6.92 6.45
N GLU A 457 12.26 -7.53 5.70
CA GLU A 457 10.99 -8.07 6.20
C GLU A 457 11.20 -9.16 7.24
N TYR A 458 10.43 -9.11 8.32
CA TYR A 458 10.47 -10.13 9.35
C TYR A 458 9.15 -10.30 10.13
N LEU A 459 8.98 -11.48 10.74
CA LEU A 459 7.90 -11.82 11.66
C LEU A 459 8.47 -12.07 13.08
N SER A 460 7.72 -11.67 14.13
CA SER A 460 8.02 -12.07 15.51
C SER A 460 7.34 -13.40 15.85
N ILE A 461 8.12 -14.40 16.26
CA ILE A 461 7.62 -15.74 16.65
C ILE A 461 6.65 -15.62 17.84
N ARG A 462 6.97 -14.77 18.81
CA ARG A 462 6.13 -14.52 19.98
C ARG A 462 4.80 -13.89 19.59
N GLU A 463 4.81 -12.90 18.69
CA GLU A 463 3.60 -12.21 18.24
C GLU A 463 2.72 -13.15 17.39
N CYS A 464 3.30 -13.92 16.48
CA CYS A 464 2.57 -14.93 15.71
C CYS A 464 1.90 -15.95 16.64
N ARG A 465 2.60 -16.43 17.69
CA ARG A 465 2.01 -17.32 18.70
C ARG A 465 0.85 -16.66 19.44
N TYR A 466 0.98 -15.39 19.80
CA TYR A 466 -0.06 -14.64 20.50
C TYR A 466 -1.33 -14.57 19.66
N PHE A 467 -1.23 -14.07 18.41
CA PHE A 467 -2.39 -13.92 17.53
C PHE A 467 -3.03 -15.26 17.18
N TYR A 468 -2.24 -16.30 16.88
CA TYR A 468 -2.75 -17.63 16.62
C TYR A 468 -3.59 -18.16 17.78
N ASN A 469 -3.04 -18.13 19.01
CA ASN A 469 -3.76 -18.62 20.17
C ASN A 469 -5.03 -17.80 20.50
N LYS A 470 -4.95 -16.48 20.30
CA LYS A 470 -6.11 -15.59 20.50
C LYS A 470 -7.20 -15.81 19.47
N MET A 471 -6.84 -16.11 18.22
CA MET A 471 -7.80 -16.47 17.19
C MET A 471 -8.48 -17.80 17.52
N ALA A 472 -7.76 -18.82 17.97
CA ALA A 472 -8.35 -20.07 18.42
C ALA A 472 -9.35 -19.86 19.56
N GLU A 473 -8.99 -19.02 20.57
CA GLU A 473 -9.90 -18.61 21.66
C GLU A 473 -11.13 -17.85 21.13
N LEU A 474 -10.96 -16.98 20.12
CA LEU A 474 -12.06 -16.26 19.50
C LEU A 474 -13.06 -17.22 18.85
N LEU A 475 -12.58 -18.12 17.99
CA LEU A 475 -13.42 -19.10 17.31
C LEU A 475 -14.18 -20.00 18.30
N GLU A 476 -13.55 -20.39 19.42
CA GLU A 476 -14.24 -21.15 20.49
C GLU A 476 -15.34 -20.34 21.15
N LYS A 477 -15.16 -19.03 21.35
CA LYS A 477 -16.17 -18.14 21.96
C LYS A 477 -17.36 -17.82 21.04
N MET A 478 -17.24 -18.06 19.75
CA MET A 478 -18.30 -17.77 18.75
C MET A 478 -19.42 -18.83 18.72
N LYS A 479 -19.46 -19.75 19.68
CA LYS A 479 -20.45 -20.83 19.74
C LYS A 479 -21.89 -20.34 19.73
N ASP A 480 -22.16 -19.27 20.43
CA ASP A 480 -23.53 -18.75 20.68
C ASP A 480 -23.77 -17.43 19.87
N MET A 481 -22.95 -17.14 18.88
CA MET A 481 -22.99 -15.93 18.04
C MET A 481 -23.65 -16.14 16.68
#